data_c95ee5da9d5aca06c518292fd4bfac8a
#
_entry.id   c95ee5da9d5aca06c518292fd4bfac8a
#
_cell.length_a   1.000
_cell.length_b   1.000
_cell.length_c   1.000
_cell.angle_alpha   90.00
_cell.angle_beta   90.00
_cell.angle_gamma   90.00
#
_symmetry.space_group_name_H-M   'P 1'
#
loop_
_entity.id
_entity.type
_entity.pdbx_description
1 polymer ?
#
loop_
_entity_poly.entity_id
_entity_poly.type
_entity_poly.pdbx_seq_one_letter_code
_entity_poly.pdbx_strand_id
1 'polypeptide(L)'
;GAGFGKSLKAGLTVGIGFIGLNLVINQLMGTDLAGAVTAMVTRFGLGLSVLDVGWPAASAIAMGSIVGTIIIPLGLVVNIVMLLTNTTQTADVDIWNYWHFAFTGALVAIVTNNVMLGICAAIINEVIVLIIGDVTAPLVEKSLGLPGVSIPHGFSGAYVPIAFAVDWILDKIPGIK
;
A
#
# COMPACT_ATOMS: atom_id res chain seq x y z
N GLY A 1 22.63 10.72 -15.91
CA GLY A 1 21.40 11.07 -15.21
C GLY A 1 20.58 12.08 -16.00
N ALA A 2 19.28 12.13 -15.78
CA ALA A 2 18.39 13.11 -16.39
C ALA A 2 18.78 14.52 -15.92
N GLY A 3 18.81 15.50 -16.83
CA GLY A 3 19.09 16.88 -16.45
C GLY A 3 18.03 17.44 -15.50
N PHE A 4 18.39 18.44 -14.69
CA PHE A 4 17.52 19.04 -13.66
C PHE A 4 16.10 19.35 -14.13
N GLY A 5 15.93 19.94 -15.32
CA GLY A 5 14.60 20.28 -15.86
C GLY A 5 13.71 19.05 -16.12
N LYS A 6 14.31 17.93 -16.61
CA LYS A 6 13.56 16.68 -16.81
C LYS A 6 13.17 16.05 -15.48
N SER A 7 14.07 16.05 -14.51
CA SER A 7 13.80 15.51 -13.16
C SER A 7 12.74 16.33 -12.45
N LEU A 8 12.79 17.65 -12.52
CA LEU A 8 11.78 18.53 -11.95
C LEU A 8 10.40 18.30 -12.58
N LYS A 9 10.33 18.24 -13.92
CA LYS A 9 9.08 17.96 -14.63
C LYS A 9 8.49 16.61 -14.21
N ALA A 10 9.32 15.56 -14.12
CA ALA A 10 8.87 14.23 -13.68
C ALA A 10 8.32 14.28 -12.26
N GLY A 11 9.03 14.92 -11.32
CA GLY A 11 8.57 15.08 -9.94
C GLY A 11 7.25 15.85 -9.83
N LEU A 12 7.10 16.96 -10.57
CA LEU A 12 5.84 17.70 -10.61
C LEU A 12 4.70 16.88 -11.21
N THR A 13 4.94 16.12 -12.28
CA THR A 13 3.93 15.23 -12.88
C THR A 13 3.45 14.18 -11.89
N VAL A 14 4.37 13.55 -11.15
CA VAL A 14 4.04 12.60 -10.09
C VAL A 14 3.22 13.27 -8.98
N GLY A 15 3.65 14.45 -8.52
CA GLY A 15 2.93 15.22 -7.50
C GLY A 15 1.50 15.57 -7.92
N ILE A 16 1.29 16.00 -9.16
CA ILE A 16 -0.05 16.27 -9.73
C ILE A 16 -0.88 14.99 -9.77
N GLY A 17 -0.27 13.85 -10.15
CA GLY A 17 -0.93 12.55 -10.13
C GLY A 17 -1.43 12.16 -8.75
N PHE A 18 -0.62 12.34 -7.71
CA PHE A 18 -1.01 12.09 -6.33
C PHE A 18 -2.13 13.02 -5.84
N ILE A 19 -2.11 14.31 -6.21
CA ILE A 19 -3.21 15.24 -5.89
C ILE A 19 -4.50 14.75 -6.54
N GLY A 20 -4.47 14.36 -7.81
CA GLY A 20 -5.63 13.82 -8.52
C GLY A 20 -6.17 12.55 -7.88
N LEU A 21 -5.29 11.61 -7.53
CA LEU A 21 -5.63 10.38 -6.80
C LEU A 21 -6.31 10.68 -5.45
N ASN A 22 -5.73 11.57 -4.66
CA ASN A 22 -6.30 11.96 -3.37
C ASN A 22 -7.69 12.59 -3.51
N LEU A 23 -7.89 13.43 -4.55
CA LEU A 23 -9.20 14.02 -4.81
C LEU A 23 -10.24 12.93 -5.10
N VAL A 24 -9.93 11.99 -5.98
CA VAL A 24 -10.83 10.88 -6.34
C VAL A 24 -11.12 9.99 -5.13
N ILE A 25 -10.09 9.62 -4.36
CA ILE A 25 -10.26 8.78 -3.17
C ILE A 25 -11.13 9.48 -2.13
N ASN A 26 -10.86 10.72 -1.80
CA ASN A 26 -11.62 11.44 -0.77
C ASN A 26 -13.05 11.72 -1.20
N GLN A 27 -13.29 12.09 -2.45
CA GLN A 27 -14.64 12.36 -2.93
C GLN A 27 -15.41 11.07 -3.16
N LEU A 28 -14.89 10.14 -3.96
CA LEU A 28 -15.62 8.95 -4.36
C LEU A 28 -15.75 7.94 -3.21
N MET A 29 -14.65 7.65 -2.52
CA MET A 29 -14.66 6.62 -1.47
C MET A 29 -15.03 7.19 -0.10
N GLY A 30 -14.51 8.34 0.26
CA GLY A 30 -14.76 8.94 1.58
C GLY A 30 -16.15 9.56 1.70
N THR A 31 -16.66 10.20 0.65
CA THR A 31 -17.94 10.92 0.73
C THR A 31 -19.08 10.14 0.06
N ASP A 32 -18.93 9.79 -1.21
CA ASP A 32 -20.03 9.23 -1.99
C ASP A 32 -20.30 7.77 -1.63
N LEU A 33 -19.27 6.94 -1.57
CA LEU A 33 -19.41 5.52 -1.27
C LEU A 33 -19.80 5.28 0.20
N ALA A 34 -19.20 5.99 1.14
CA ALA A 34 -19.53 5.88 2.56
C ALA A 34 -20.99 6.29 2.82
N GLY A 35 -21.47 7.33 2.15
CA GLY A 35 -22.87 7.76 2.19
C GLY A 35 -23.81 6.68 1.65
N ALA A 36 -23.48 6.07 0.51
CA ALA A 36 -24.24 4.99 -0.11
C ALA A 36 -24.31 3.74 0.79
N VAL A 37 -23.19 3.34 1.39
CA VAL A 37 -23.11 2.21 2.33
C VAL A 37 -23.96 2.46 3.57
N THR A 38 -23.88 3.66 4.15
CA THR A 38 -24.69 4.06 5.30
C THR A 38 -26.20 4.01 4.97
N ALA A 39 -26.60 4.54 3.81
CA ALA A 39 -27.97 4.48 3.33
C ALA A 39 -28.45 3.03 3.13
N MET A 40 -27.60 2.17 2.60
CA MET A 40 -27.88 0.74 2.42
C MET A 40 -28.10 0.03 3.77
N VAL A 41 -27.19 0.22 4.72
CA VAL A 41 -27.29 -0.35 6.08
C VAL A 41 -28.61 0.07 6.75
N THR A 42 -28.96 1.34 6.65
CA THR A 42 -30.22 1.88 7.20
C THR A 42 -31.44 1.29 6.50
N ARG A 43 -31.42 1.24 5.17
CA ARG A 43 -32.54 0.75 4.36
C ARG A 43 -32.85 -0.73 4.58
N PHE A 44 -31.82 -1.54 4.77
CA PHE A 44 -31.99 -2.98 5.04
C PHE A 44 -32.16 -3.31 6.53
N GLY A 45 -32.22 -2.30 7.40
CA GLY A 45 -32.37 -2.51 8.84
C GLY A 45 -31.24 -3.33 9.46
N LEU A 46 -30.05 -3.29 8.86
CA LEU A 46 -28.89 -4.00 9.38
C LEU A 46 -28.41 -3.24 10.62
N GLY A 47 -28.40 -3.87 11.77
CA GLY A 47 -27.89 -3.30 13.01
C GLY A 47 -26.34 -3.14 13.03
N LEU A 48 -25.76 -2.67 11.92
CA LEU A 48 -24.33 -2.52 11.72
C LEU A 48 -23.94 -1.05 11.85
N SER A 49 -22.85 -0.79 12.56
CA SER A 49 -22.19 0.52 12.54
C SER A 49 -21.22 0.58 11.35
N VAL A 50 -21.32 1.65 10.57
CA VAL A 50 -20.36 1.94 9.50
C VAL A 50 -19.20 2.71 10.09
N LEU A 51 -18.03 2.13 10.10
CA LEU A 51 -16.78 2.76 10.51
C LEU A 51 -15.84 2.83 9.32
N ASP A 52 -15.44 4.05 8.95
CA ASP A 52 -14.40 4.23 7.95
C ASP A 52 -13.04 3.88 8.56
N VAL A 53 -12.50 2.75 8.14
CA VAL A 53 -11.14 2.29 8.45
C VAL A 53 -10.24 2.38 7.22
N GLY A 54 -10.61 3.20 6.25
CA GLY A 54 -9.80 3.45 5.06
C GLY A 54 -8.43 3.99 5.39
N TRP A 55 -7.57 4.05 4.38
CA TRP A 55 -6.17 4.46 4.55
C TRP A 55 -5.99 5.83 5.27
N PRO A 56 -6.85 6.86 5.11
CA PRO A 56 -6.64 8.13 5.81
C PRO A 56 -6.74 7.97 7.32
N ALA A 57 -7.75 7.25 7.81
CA ALA A 57 -7.93 6.99 9.24
C ALA A 57 -6.85 6.04 9.77
N ALA A 58 -6.61 4.93 9.07
CA ALA A 58 -5.63 3.94 9.46
C ALA A 58 -4.20 4.51 9.45
N SER A 59 -3.84 5.32 8.46
CA SER A 59 -2.52 5.95 8.40
C SER A 59 -2.33 7.01 9.49
N ALA A 60 -3.36 7.79 9.80
CA ALA A 60 -3.28 8.77 10.88
C ALA A 60 -3.05 8.09 12.25
N ILE A 61 -3.78 7.01 12.53
CA ILE A 61 -3.59 6.22 13.76
C ILE A 61 -2.20 5.59 13.80
N ALA A 62 -1.79 4.97 12.68
CA ALA A 62 -0.53 4.29 12.58
C ALA A 62 0.66 5.23 12.77
N MET A 63 0.69 6.35 12.01
CA MET A 63 1.78 7.32 12.08
C MET A 63 1.79 8.12 13.38
N GLY A 64 0.64 8.28 14.05
CA GLY A 64 0.54 8.88 15.38
C GLY A 64 1.01 7.97 16.52
N SER A 65 1.29 6.70 16.24
CA SER A 65 1.79 5.74 17.23
C SER A 65 3.31 5.85 17.45
N ILE A 66 3.81 5.29 18.54
CA ILE A 66 5.27 5.16 18.79
C ILE A 66 5.91 4.33 17.66
N VAL A 67 5.23 3.27 17.22
CA VAL A 67 5.72 2.44 16.09
C VAL A 67 5.82 3.27 14.83
N GLY A 68 4.80 4.07 14.51
CA GLY A 68 4.79 4.95 13.35
C GLY A 68 5.92 5.99 13.34
N THR A 69 6.28 6.50 14.50
CA THR A 69 7.40 7.45 14.62
C THR A 69 8.74 6.80 14.27
N ILE A 70 8.90 5.52 14.56
CA ILE A 70 10.18 4.81 14.40
C ILE A 70 10.27 4.09 13.06
N ILE A 71 9.13 3.68 12.48
CA ILE A 71 9.12 2.75 11.33
C ILE A 71 9.76 3.34 10.08
N ILE A 72 9.67 4.64 9.84
CA ILE A 72 10.27 5.24 8.64
C ILE A 72 11.79 5.08 8.65
N PRO A 73 12.54 5.58 9.65
CA PRO A 73 13.98 5.38 9.68
C PRO A 73 14.37 3.90 9.84
N LEU A 74 13.63 3.14 10.62
CA LEU A 74 13.91 1.72 10.84
C LEU A 74 13.68 0.88 9.59
N GLY A 75 12.56 1.09 8.89
CA GLY A 75 12.25 0.39 7.65
C GLY A 75 13.26 0.70 6.55
N LEU A 76 13.68 1.95 6.41
CA LEU A 76 14.78 2.28 5.49
C LEU A 76 16.04 1.47 5.80
N VAL A 77 16.40 1.32 7.08
CA VAL A 77 17.55 0.49 7.48
C VAL A 77 17.30 -0.98 7.13
N VAL A 78 16.12 -1.52 7.42
CA VAL A 78 15.75 -2.90 7.09
C VAL A 78 15.85 -3.13 5.58
N ASN A 79 15.27 -2.26 4.77
CA ASN A 79 15.34 -2.39 3.31
C ASN A 79 16.78 -2.31 2.79
N ILE A 80 17.61 -1.38 3.30
CA ILE A 80 19.03 -1.28 2.96
C ILE A 80 19.76 -2.58 3.32
N VAL A 81 19.55 -3.13 4.50
CA VAL A 81 20.17 -4.40 4.92
C VAL A 81 19.75 -5.54 3.99
N MET A 82 18.47 -5.63 3.64
CA MET A 82 17.96 -6.64 2.74
C MET A 82 18.56 -6.51 1.33
N LEU A 83 18.75 -5.29 0.82
CA LEU A 83 19.42 -5.03 -0.44
C LEU A 83 20.90 -5.46 -0.40
N LEU A 84 21.61 -5.09 0.66
CA LEU A 84 23.03 -5.45 0.83
C LEU A 84 23.25 -6.95 1.00
N THR A 85 22.30 -7.66 1.60
CA THR A 85 22.35 -9.11 1.77
C THR A 85 21.76 -9.89 0.59
N ASN A 86 21.31 -9.19 -0.45
CA ASN A 86 20.62 -9.76 -1.61
C ASN A 86 19.37 -10.60 -1.24
N THR A 87 18.70 -10.27 -0.15
CA THR A 87 17.44 -10.91 0.26
C THR A 87 16.22 -10.24 -0.36
N THR A 88 16.39 -9.07 -0.95
CA THR A 88 15.43 -8.39 -1.84
C THR A 88 16.16 -7.68 -2.97
N GLN A 89 15.48 -7.48 -4.10
CA GLN A 89 15.92 -6.62 -5.21
C GLN A 89 15.14 -5.30 -5.24
N THR A 90 14.14 -5.17 -4.39
CA THR A 90 13.25 -4.01 -4.31
C THR A 90 13.83 -2.96 -3.37
N ALA A 91 14.13 -1.77 -3.91
CA ALA A 91 14.35 -0.57 -3.11
C ALA A 91 13.01 0.14 -2.91
N ASP A 92 12.46 0.06 -1.70
CA ASP A 92 11.21 0.72 -1.37
C ASP A 92 11.43 2.20 -1.07
N VAL A 93 11.16 3.02 -2.07
CA VAL A 93 11.26 4.49 -1.99
C VAL A 93 9.92 5.15 -1.73
N ASP A 94 8.85 4.36 -1.63
CA ASP A 94 7.49 4.82 -1.38
C ASP A 94 7.21 4.93 0.12
N ILE A 95 7.52 6.08 0.69
CA ILE A 95 7.29 6.37 2.12
C ILE A 95 5.80 6.18 2.51
N TRP A 96 4.86 6.33 1.58
CA TRP A 96 3.45 6.06 1.83
C TRP A 96 3.18 4.61 2.23
N ASN A 97 3.99 3.71 1.76
CA ASN A 97 3.89 2.29 2.08
C ASN A 97 4.16 1.98 3.56
N TYR A 98 4.97 2.81 4.20
CA TYR A 98 5.36 2.62 5.60
C TYR A 98 4.19 2.71 6.59
N TRP A 99 3.06 3.33 6.20
CA TRP A 99 1.88 3.32 7.06
C TRP A 99 1.30 1.91 7.25
N HIS A 100 1.44 1.01 6.28
CA HIS A 100 1.02 -0.38 6.41
C HIS A 100 1.82 -1.11 7.49
N PHE A 101 3.13 -0.88 7.51
CA PHE A 101 4.02 -1.45 8.52
C PHE A 101 3.72 -0.86 9.89
N ALA A 102 3.59 0.47 9.95
CA ALA A 102 3.22 1.19 11.15
C ALA A 102 1.87 0.73 11.72
N PHE A 103 0.86 0.53 10.87
CA PHE A 103 -0.48 0.08 11.27
C PHE A 103 -0.44 -1.32 11.86
N THR A 104 0.21 -2.27 11.17
CA THR A 104 0.41 -3.63 11.69
C THR A 104 1.09 -3.61 13.05
N GLY A 105 2.16 -2.86 13.16
CA GLY A 105 2.90 -2.75 14.42
C GLY A 105 2.13 -2.04 15.51
N ALA A 106 1.37 -0.99 15.21
CA ALA A 106 0.52 -0.29 16.17
C ALA A 106 -0.58 -1.21 16.73
N LEU A 107 -1.22 -1.99 15.87
CA LEU A 107 -2.23 -2.99 16.29
C LEU A 107 -1.63 -4.02 17.25
N VAL A 108 -0.48 -4.59 16.90
CA VAL A 108 0.20 -5.58 17.76
C VAL A 108 0.63 -4.94 19.07
N ALA A 109 1.18 -3.72 19.05
CA ALA A 109 1.59 -3.01 20.26
C ALA A 109 0.40 -2.75 21.20
N ILE A 110 -0.75 -2.37 20.67
CA ILE A 110 -1.98 -2.12 21.44
C ILE A 110 -2.50 -3.44 22.04
N VAL A 111 -2.67 -4.48 21.23
CA VAL A 111 -3.23 -5.76 21.68
C VAL A 111 -2.35 -6.45 22.71
N THR A 112 -1.03 -6.39 22.53
CA THR A 112 -0.06 -7.05 23.41
C THR A 112 0.40 -6.17 24.56
N ASN A 113 0.04 -4.88 24.55
CA ASN A 113 0.58 -3.86 25.43
C ASN A 113 2.13 -3.84 25.45
N ASN A 114 2.73 -4.11 24.29
CA ASN A 114 4.17 -4.23 24.13
C ASN A 114 4.64 -3.60 22.81
N VAL A 115 5.28 -2.44 22.92
CA VAL A 115 5.79 -1.68 21.78
C VAL A 115 6.88 -2.44 21.00
N MET A 116 7.72 -3.23 21.69
CA MET A 116 8.77 -4.01 21.04
C MET A 116 8.18 -5.08 20.11
N LEU A 117 7.13 -5.78 20.56
CA LEU A 117 6.41 -6.73 19.69
C LEU A 117 5.75 -6.01 18.52
N GLY A 118 5.25 -4.80 18.72
CA GLY A 118 4.74 -3.97 17.64
C GLY A 118 5.81 -3.64 16.60
N ILE A 119 6.99 -3.23 17.03
CA ILE A 119 8.12 -2.94 16.13
C ILE A 119 8.53 -4.21 15.36
N CYS A 120 8.65 -5.34 16.05
CA CYS A 120 8.95 -6.62 15.38
C CYS A 120 7.89 -6.98 14.33
N ALA A 121 6.61 -6.80 14.63
CA ALA A 121 5.54 -7.07 13.68
C ALA A 121 5.57 -6.14 12.46
N ALA A 122 5.91 -4.87 12.67
CA ALA A 122 6.11 -3.91 11.58
C ALA A 122 7.25 -4.33 10.64
N ILE A 123 8.40 -4.72 11.18
CA ILE A 123 9.55 -5.22 10.41
C ILE A 123 9.18 -6.49 9.65
N ILE A 124 8.51 -7.44 10.29
CA ILE A 124 8.09 -8.68 9.63
C ILE A 124 7.15 -8.38 8.45
N ASN A 125 6.20 -7.45 8.65
CA ASN A 125 5.30 -7.03 7.57
C ASN A 125 6.08 -6.40 6.41
N GLU A 126 7.04 -5.53 6.68
CA GLU A 126 7.90 -4.93 5.66
C GLU A 126 8.67 -6.00 4.87
N VAL A 127 9.33 -6.94 5.55
CA VAL A 127 10.05 -8.04 4.91
C VAL A 127 9.13 -8.85 3.99
N ILE A 128 7.92 -9.16 4.44
CA ILE A 128 6.92 -9.89 3.63
C ILE A 128 6.54 -9.07 2.39
N VAL A 129 6.28 -7.78 2.55
CA VAL A 129 5.87 -6.90 1.45
C VAL A 129 6.98 -6.75 0.41
N LEU A 130 8.23 -6.64 0.83
CA LEU A 130 9.38 -6.58 -0.08
C LEU A 130 9.54 -7.89 -0.87
N ILE A 131 9.40 -9.04 -0.21
CA ILE A 131 9.44 -10.35 -0.89
C ILE A 131 8.29 -10.49 -1.88
N ILE A 132 7.07 -10.07 -1.53
CA ILE A 132 5.93 -10.06 -2.46
C ILE A 132 6.22 -9.14 -3.64
N GLY A 133 6.81 -7.98 -3.41
CA GLY A 133 7.26 -7.06 -4.46
C GLY A 133 8.19 -7.74 -5.45
N ASP A 134 9.21 -8.45 -4.96
CA ASP A 134 10.16 -9.18 -5.80
C ASP A 134 9.48 -10.30 -6.62
N VAL A 135 8.63 -11.11 -5.96
CA VAL A 135 7.93 -12.22 -6.61
C VAL A 135 6.96 -11.73 -7.68
N THR A 136 6.33 -10.60 -7.47
CA THR A 136 5.34 -10.02 -8.41
C THR A 136 5.96 -9.11 -9.47
N ALA A 137 7.20 -8.66 -9.32
CA ALA A 137 7.88 -7.77 -10.26
C ALA A 137 7.83 -8.23 -11.73
N PRO A 138 8.06 -9.51 -12.08
CA PRO A 138 7.95 -9.96 -13.47
C PRO A 138 6.54 -9.80 -14.06
N LEU A 139 5.51 -9.94 -13.22
CA LEU A 139 4.12 -9.75 -13.63
C LEU A 139 3.82 -8.27 -13.86
N VAL A 140 4.33 -7.40 -12.98
CA VAL A 140 4.22 -5.94 -13.11
C VAL A 140 4.88 -5.47 -14.39
N GLU A 141 6.11 -5.93 -14.67
CA GLU A 141 6.82 -5.63 -15.91
C GLU A 141 6.02 -6.03 -17.14
N LYS A 142 5.48 -7.26 -17.15
CA LYS A 142 4.67 -7.77 -18.27
C LYS A 142 3.41 -6.94 -18.51
N SER A 143 2.72 -6.49 -17.44
CA SER A 143 1.46 -5.76 -17.57
C SER A 143 1.63 -4.29 -17.86
N LEU A 144 2.61 -3.66 -17.24
CA LEU A 144 2.82 -2.21 -17.33
C LEU A 144 3.91 -1.82 -18.34
N GLY A 145 4.68 -2.77 -18.83
CA GLY A 145 5.82 -2.51 -19.72
C GLY A 145 6.93 -1.71 -19.04
N LEU A 146 7.08 -1.83 -17.72
CA LEU A 146 8.02 -1.08 -16.89
C LEU A 146 9.09 -2.05 -16.32
N PRO A 147 10.20 -2.27 -17.04
CA PRO A 147 11.24 -3.17 -16.57
C PRO A 147 11.91 -2.63 -15.29
N GLY A 148 12.19 -3.53 -14.36
CA GLY A 148 12.87 -3.21 -13.10
C GLY A 148 12.01 -2.43 -12.11
N VAL A 149 10.69 -2.39 -12.30
CA VAL A 149 9.73 -1.80 -11.36
C VAL A 149 9.01 -2.91 -10.61
N SER A 150 8.99 -2.81 -9.28
CA SER A 150 8.18 -3.65 -8.38
C SER A 150 7.15 -2.79 -7.64
N ILE A 151 6.14 -3.42 -7.06
CA ILE A 151 5.11 -2.75 -6.26
C ILE A 151 5.17 -3.30 -4.84
N PRO A 152 6.06 -2.79 -3.98
CA PRO A 152 6.18 -3.22 -2.59
C PRO A 152 5.08 -2.57 -1.74
N HIS A 153 3.84 -2.82 -2.07
CA HIS A 153 2.68 -2.25 -1.39
C HIS A 153 1.81 -3.37 -0.85
N GLY A 154 1.49 -3.33 0.45
CA GLY A 154 0.83 -4.43 1.16
C GLY A 154 -0.46 -4.93 0.49
N PHE A 155 -1.34 -4.03 0.06
CA PHE A 155 -2.55 -4.43 -0.66
C PHE A 155 -2.31 -4.67 -2.15
N SER A 156 -1.67 -3.73 -2.84
CA SER A 156 -1.48 -3.84 -4.30
C SER A 156 -0.65 -5.05 -4.66
N GLY A 157 0.44 -5.32 -3.94
CA GLY A 157 1.27 -6.51 -4.16
C GLY A 157 0.50 -7.82 -3.95
N ALA A 158 -0.35 -7.89 -2.92
CA ALA A 158 -1.18 -9.06 -2.67
C ALA A 158 -2.28 -9.26 -3.75
N TYR A 159 -2.78 -8.18 -4.34
CA TYR A 159 -3.80 -8.26 -5.40
C TYR A 159 -3.24 -8.58 -6.78
N VAL A 160 -1.95 -8.40 -7.04
CA VAL A 160 -1.34 -8.68 -8.36
C VAL A 160 -1.63 -10.11 -8.82
N PRO A 161 -1.41 -11.19 -8.03
CA PRO A 161 -1.75 -12.55 -8.47
C PRO A 161 -3.25 -12.74 -8.75
N ILE A 162 -4.11 -12.07 -7.96
CA ILE A 162 -5.57 -12.13 -8.15
C ILE A 162 -5.97 -11.45 -9.46
N ALA A 163 -5.40 -10.27 -9.74
CA ALA A 163 -5.64 -9.56 -10.99
C ALA A 163 -5.25 -10.41 -12.21
N PHE A 164 -4.12 -11.11 -12.15
CA PHE A 164 -3.71 -12.03 -13.20
C PHE A 164 -4.64 -13.22 -13.37
N ALA A 165 -5.12 -13.79 -12.26
CA ALA A 165 -6.09 -14.88 -12.33
C ALA A 165 -7.41 -14.43 -12.96
N VAL A 166 -7.87 -13.22 -12.61
CA VAL A 166 -9.07 -12.62 -13.21
C VAL A 166 -8.85 -12.34 -14.70
N ASP A 167 -7.74 -11.72 -15.08
CA ASP A 167 -7.39 -11.46 -16.49
C ASP A 167 -7.36 -12.76 -17.31
N TRP A 168 -6.72 -13.80 -16.78
CA TRP A 168 -6.70 -15.13 -17.40
C TRP A 168 -8.10 -15.74 -17.59
N ILE A 169 -9.02 -15.53 -16.64
CA ILE A 169 -10.42 -15.99 -16.75
C ILE A 169 -11.15 -15.17 -17.83
N LEU A 170 -10.97 -13.85 -17.81
CA LEU A 170 -11.63 -12.96 -18.79
C LEU A 170 -11.16 -13.25 -20.21
N ASP A 171 -9.92 -13.64 -20.41
CA ASP A 171 -9.38 -14.07 -21.71
C ASP A 171 -10.07 -15.31 -22.29
N LYS A 172 -10.74 -16.12 -21.46
CA LYS A 172 -11.49 -17.31 -21.88
C LYS A 172 -12.91 -16.99 -22.31
N ILE A 173 -13.39 -15.79 -22.03
CA ILE A 173 -14.79 -15.41 -22.33
C ILE A 173 -14.84 -14.71 -23.69
N PRO A 174 -15.50 -15.33 -24.70
CA PRO A 174 -15.63 -14.70 -26.02
C PRO A 174 -16.33 -13.35 -25.94
N GLY A 175 -15.76 -12.33 -26.56
CA GLY A 175 -16.36 -10.99 -26.66
C GLY A 175 -16.05 -10.02 -25.54
N ILE A 176 -15.18 -10.38 -24.59
CA ILE A 176 -14.70 -9.46 -23.56
C ILE A 176 -13.39 -8.75 -23.97
N LYS A 177 -12.68 -9.27 -24.97
CA LYS A 177 -11.52 -8.59 -25.63
C LYS A 177 -11.95 -7.85 -26.86
#